data_2359a061970bb140063e52be03e96651
#
_entry.id   2359a061970bb140063e52be03e96651
#
_cell.length_a   1.000
_cell.length_b   1.000
_cell.length_c   1.000
_cell.angle_alpha   90.00
_cell.angle_beta   90.00
_cell.angle_gamma   90.00
#
_symmetry.space_group_name_H-M   'P 1'
#
loop_
_entity.id
_entity.type
_entity.pdbx_description
1 polymer ?
#
loop_
_entity_poly.entity_id
_entity_poly.type
_entity_poly.pdbx_seq_one_letter_code
_entity_poly.pdbx_strand_id
1 'polypeptide(L)'
;MDLLSIECVSKPGNIWRKVHGKIAKKPTNFSWLIDNKLAGSGMPTSISEIDWILKQGVRSIITMTENSLPESWVKNIKYLHVPTEDFSAPDMQQIDEAVEFIQNRLKNNEPVMVHCAAGIGRTGTILACYLIKYEKLSARDAIQKVRKERPGSIQSESQEIAIGLYYKFLN
;
A
#
# COMPACT_ATOMS: atom_id res chain seq x y z
N MET A 1 -2.98 17.25 37.23
CA MET A 1 -2.31 15.95 37.48
C MET A 1 -2.88 14.98 36.47
N ASP A 2 -2.42 15.04 35.25
CA ASP A 2 -2.84 14.13 34.17
C ASP A 2 -1.64 13.30 33.72
N LEU A 3 -1.63 12.11 34.26
CA LEU A 3 -0.82 10.99 33.81
C LEU A 3 -1.75 10.12 32.96
N LEU A 4 -1.41 9.96 31.68
CA LEU A 4 -1.50 8.71 30.93
C LEU A 4 -1.57 8.98 29.42
N SER A 5 -0.50 9.56 28.86
CA SER A 5 -0.12 9.23 27.50
C SER A 5 0.57 7.87 27.52
N ILE A 6 -0.18 6.81 27.41
CA ILE A 6 0.38 5.48 27.20
C ILE A 6 1.07 5.50 25.85
N GLU A 7 2.40 5.61 25.91
CA GLU A 7 3.26 5.38 24.77
C GLU A 7 2.93 4.03 24.14
N CYS A 8 2.41 4.09 22.92
CA CYS A 8 2.28 2.92 22.10
C CYS A 8 3.69 2.34 21.90
N VAL A 9 4.00 1.25 22.63
CA VAL A 9 5.27 0.54 22.52
C VAL A 9 5.52 0.26 21.04
N SER A 10 6.49 0.95 20.48
CA SER A 10 6.78 0.85 19.06
C SER A 10 7.24 -0.57 18.74
N LYS A 11 6.45 -1.31 17.97
CA LYS A 11 6.82 -2.64 17.47
C LYS A 11 8.23 -2.55 16.85
N PRO A 12 9.13 -3.53 17.06
CA PRO A 12 10.54 -3.48 16.59
C PRO A 12 10.69 -3.07 15.11
N GLY A 13 9.76 -3.49 14.25
CA GLY A 13 9.72 -3.10 12.84
C GLY A 13 9.51 -1.60 12.60
N ASN A 14 8.88 -0.86 13.54
CA ASN A 14 8.71 0.60 13.39
C ASN A 14 10.01 1.34 13.65
N ILE A 15 10.82 0.87 14.60
CA ILE A 15 12.13 1.45 14.90
C ILE A 15 13.05 1.27 13.70
N TRP A 16 13.10 0.04 13.15
CA TRP A 16 13.95 -0.26 11.99
C TRP A 16 13.56 0.60 10.77
N ARG A 17 12.27 0.75 10.47
CA ARG A 17 11.80 1.61 9.37
C ARG A 17 12.21 3.07 9.55
N LYS A 18 12.10 3.61 10.76
CA LYS A 18 12.55 4.99 11.07
C LYS A 18 14.05 5.16 10.89
N VAL A 19 14.85 4.18 11.32
CA VAL A 19 16.31 4.20 11.16
C VAL A 19 16.68 4.10 9.68
N HIS A 20 16.07 3.17 8.96
CA HIS A 20 16.27 3.01 7.51
C HIS A 20 15.89 4.30 6.77
N GLY A 21 14.74 4.89 7.07
CA GLY A 21 14.28 6.14 6.44
C GLY A 21 15.22 7.32 6.68
N LYS A 22 15.80 7.43 7.89
CA LYS A 22 16.80 8.47 8.19
C LYS A 22 18.08 8.32 7.37
N ILE A 23 18.52 7.08 7.13
CA ILE A 23 19.76 6.79 6.39
C ILE A 23 19.53 6.83 4.88
N ALA A 24 18.52 6.09 4.40
CA ALA A 24 18.25 5.90 2.97
C ALA A 24 17.39 7.02 2.37
N LYS A 25 16.72 7.82 3.18
CA LYS A 25 15.75 8.88 2.79
C LYS A 25 14.64 8.35 1.84
N LYS A 26 14.37 7.07 1.86
CA LYS A 26 13.32 6.40 1.08
C LYS A 26 12.59 5.40 1.95
N PRO A 27 11.28 5.16 1.73
CA PRO A 27 10.54 4.15 2.48
C PRO A 27 11.06 2.74 2.17
N THR A 28 10.85 1.84 3.12
CA THR A 28 11.21 0.43 2.93
C THR A 28 10.37 -0.21 1.83
N ASN A 29 10.91 -1.20 1.14
CA ASN A 29 10.19 -2.03 0.15
C ASN A 29 9.48 -1.24 -0.95
N PHE A 30 9.95 -0.03 -1.28
CA PHE A 30 9.44 0.67 -2.46
C PHE A 30 9.89 -0.03 -3.72
N SER A 31 8.95 -0.43 -4.56
CA SER A 31 9.22 -0.87 -5.95
C SER A 31 7.99 -0.68 -6.82
N TRP A 32 8.22 -0.50 -8.10
CA TRP A 32 7.16 -0.48 -9.10
C TRP A 32 6.66 -1.91 -9.38
N LEU A 33 5.34 -2.09 -9.42
CA LEU A 33 4.69 -3.29 -9.97
C LEU A 33 4.45 -3.10 -11.47
N ILE A 34 4.07 -1.89 -11.86
CA ILE A 34 3.97 -1.43 -13.25
C ILE A 34 4.82 -0.17 -13.34
N ASP A 35 5.86 -0.22 -14.15
CA ASP A 35 6.87 0.84 -14.25
C ASP A 35 6.25 2.22 -14.44
N ASN A 36 6.65 3.15 -13.59
CA ASN A 36 6.21 4.55 -13.58
C ASN A 36 4.68 4.75 -13.48
N LYS A 37 3.91 3.72 -13.06
CA LYS A 37 2.45 3.78 -12.95
C LYS A 37 1.95 3.35 -11.58
N LEU A 38 2.30 2.13 -11.14
CA LEU A 38 1.78 1.56 -9.90
C LEU A 38 2.90 0.97 -9.06
N ALA A 39 3.09 1.52 -7.88
CA ALA A 39 4.11 1.11 -6.92
C ALA A 39 3.50 0.56 -5.63
N GLY A 40 4.27 -0.26 -4.94
CA GLY A 40 4.02 -0.63 -3.55
C GLY A 40 5.17 -0.19 -2.65
N SER A 41 4.88 0.08 -1.37
CA SER A 41 5.87 0.57 -0.40
C SER A 41 5.52 0.20 1.03
N GLY A 42 6.50 0.21 1.91
CA GLY A 42 6.28 0.34 3.35
C GLY A 42 5.84 1.77 3.70
N MET A 43 5.38 1.94 4.94
CA MET A 43 4.87 3.22 5.43
C MET A 43 5.99 4.28 5.44
N PRO A 44 5.79 5.45 4.80
CA PRO A 44 6.67 6.59 4.98
C PRO A 44 6.70 7.03 6.44
N THR A 45 7.88 7.33 6.96
CA THR A 45 8.10 7.71 8.37
C THR A 45 8.52 9.16 8.56
N SER A 46 8.67 9.90 7.46
CA SER A 46 9.04 11.30 7.46
C SER A 46 8.59 12.04 6.20
N ILE A 47 8.51 13.35 6.27
CA ILE A 47 8.22 14.19 5.11
C ILE A 47 9.30 14.04 4.02
N SER A 48 10.55 13.79 4.40
CA SER A 48 11.64 13.56 3.44
C SER A 48 11.44 12.31 2.60
N GLU A 49 10.78 11.28 3.14
CA GLU A 49 10.40 10.08 2.38
C GLU A 49 9.24 10.38 1.43
N ILE A 50 8.29 11.22 1.84
CA ILE A 50 7.22 11.71 0.94
C ILE A 50 7.83 12.50 -0.22
N ASP A 51 8.75 13.42 0.06
CA ASP A 51 9.46 14.19 -0.98
C ASP A 51 10.21 13.26 -1.95
N TRP A 52 10.84 12.20 -1.41
CA TRP A 52 11.50 11.21 -2.25
C TRP A 52 10.50 10.47 -3.15
N ILE A 53 9.35 10.02 -2.60
CA ILE A 53 8.27 9.36 -3.35
C ILE A 53 7.78 10.24 -4.49
N LEU A 54 7.55 11.53 -4.24
CA LEU A 54 7.11 12.48 -5.25
C LEU A 54 8.16 12.67 -6.35
N LYS A 55 9.45 12.65 -6.00
CA LYS A 55 10.57 12.68 -6.98
C LYS A 55 10.65 11.43 -7.84
N GLN A 56 10.13 10.27 -7.35
CA GLN A 56 9.99 9.08 -8.19
C GLN A 56 8.84 9.20 -9.21
N GLY A 57 8.07 10.27 -9.20
CA GLY A 57 6.96 10.49 -10.12
C GLY A 57 5.57 10.14 -9.55
N VAL A 58 5.49 9.59 -8.35
CA VAL A 58 4.19 9.30 -7.69
C VAL A 58 3.41 10.61 -7.50
N ARG A 59 2.09 10.56 -7.73
CA ARG A 59 1.16 11.70 -7.57
C ARG A 59 -0.04 11.37 -6.70
N SER A 60 -0.23 10.09 -6.40
CA SER A 60 -1.37 9.62 -5.61
C SER A 60 -0.91 8.56 -4.63
N ILE A 61 -1.48 8.54 -3.43
CA ILE A 61 -1.11 7.59 -2.36
C ILE A 61 -2.35 6.94 -1.78
N ILE A 62 -2.28 5.60 -1.62
CA ILE A 62 -3.24 4.83 -0.83
C ILE A 62 -2.54 4.34 0.44
N THR A 63 -3.11 4.65 1.59
CA THR A 63 -2.66 4.21 2.91
C THR A 63 -3.56 3.11 3.43
N MET A 64 -2.98 1.97 3.79
CA MET A 64 -3.72 0.81 4.30
C MET A 64 -3.43 0.50 5.76
N THR A 65 -2.71 1.34 6.46
CA THR A 65 -2.51 1.20 7.90
C THR A 65 -3.76 1.66 8.65
N GLU A 66 -3.93 1.22 9.88
CA GLU A 66 -5.04 1.56 10.76
C GLU A 66 -5.17 3.08 10.94
N ASN A 67 -4.03 3.78 11.01
CA ASN A 67 -3.96 5.23 11.06
C ASN A 67 -3.55 5.80 9.70
N SER A 68 -4.12 6.95 9.36
CA SER A 68 -3.74 7.73 8.18
C SER A 68 -2.34 8.34 8.33
N LEU A 69 -1.77 8.78 7.22
CA LEU A 69 -0.59 9.66 7.25
C LEU A 69 -0.99 11.04 7.80
N PRO A 70 -0.04 11.79 8.40
CA PRO A 70 -0.28 13.16 8.81
C PRO A 70 -0.84 14.00 7.65
N GLU A 71 -1.91 14.75 7.89
CA GLU A 71 -2.57 15.57 6.86
C GLU A 71 -1.59 16.54 6.17
N SER A 72 -0.67 17.13 6.95
CA SER A 72 0.37 18.02 6.43
C SER A 72 1.30 17.39 5.39
N TRP A 73 1.42 16.05 5.39
CA TRP A 73 2.29 15.32 4.44
C TRP A 73 1.58 15.04 3.12
N VAL A 74 0.24 14.97 3.14
CA VAL A 74 -0.57 14.55 1.97
C VAL A 74 -1.46 15.65 1.42
N LYS A 75 -1.41 16.87 1.97
CA LYS A 75 -2.27 18.01 1.61
C LYS A 75 -2.34 18.30 0.11
N ASN A 76 -1.24 18.10 -0.60
CA ASN A 76 -1.12 18.38 -2.04
C ASN A 76 -1.05 17.09 -2.89
N ILE A 77 -1.45 15.95 -2.32
CA ILE A 77 -1.39 14.63 -2.96
C ILE A 77 -2.82 14.11 -3.05
N LYS A 78 -3.16 13.43 -4.15
CA LYS A 78 -4.41 12.66 -4.22
C LYS A 78 -4.30 11.48 -3.26
N TYR A 79 -5.14 11.45 -2.25
CA TYR A 79 -4.98 10.56 -1.11
C TYR A 79 -6.23 9.76 -0.84
N LEU A 80 -6.06 8.46 -0.59
CA LEU A 80 -7.11 7.55 -0.12
C LEU A 80 -6.61 6.81 1.13
N HIS A 81 -7.43 6.75 2.17
CA HIS A 81 -7.18 5.96 3.36
C HIS A 81 -8.14 4.77 3.42
N VAL A 82 -7.59 3.56 3.41
CA VAL A 82 -8.31 2.28 3.49
C VAL A 82 -7.84 1.56 4.75
N PRO A 83 -8.37 1.91 5.93
CA PRO A 83 -7.90 1.36 7.20
C PRO A 83 -8.13 -0.16 7.24
N THR A 84 -7.06 -0.91 7.42
CA THR A 84 -7.06 -2.36 7.45
C THR A 84 -6.15 -2.84 8.57
N GLU A 85 -6.60 -3.78 9.40
CA GLU A 85 -5.79 -4.39 10.45
C GLU A 85 -4.61 -5.15 9.88
N ASP A 86 -3.52 -5.21 10.65
CA ASP A 86 -2.32 -5.92 10.22
C ASP A 86 -2.60 -7.42 10.03
N PHE A 87 -1.98 -8.03 9.01
CA PHE A 87 -2.22 -9.41 8.55
C PHE A 87 -3.64 -9.73 8.06
N SER A 88 -4.59 -8.79 8.14
CA SER A 88 -5.93 -8.92 7.58
C SER A 88 -5.98 -8.50 6.11
N ALA A 89 -7.10 -8.74 5.46
CA ALA A 89 -7.45 -8.18 4.17
C ALA A 89 -8.52 -7.08 4.36
N PRO A 90 -8.55 -6.05 3.51
CA PRO A 90 -9.69 -5.15 3.45
C PRO A 90 -10.95 -5.89 3.00
N ASP A 91 -12.11 -5.37 3.33
CA ASP A 91 -13.36 -5.91 2.82
C ASP A 91 -13.51 -5.67 1.30
N MET A 92 -14.54 -6.30 0.71
CA MET A 92 -14.75 -6.27 -0.73
C MET A 92 -15.00 -4.86 -1.28
N GLN A 93 -15.73 -4.03 -0.53
CA GLN A 93 -16.01 -2.64 -0.91
C GLN A 93 -14.74 -1.80 -0.85
N GLN A 94 -13.94 -1.95 0.20
CA GLN A 94 -12.65 -1.29 0.37
C GLN A 94 -11.66 -1.69 -0.74
N ILE A 95 -11.63 -2.97 -1.12
CA ILE A 95 -10.81 -3.44 -2.24
C ILE A 95 -11.24 -2.75 -3.52
N ASP A 96 -12.54 -2.75 -3.83
CA ASP A 96 -13.05 -2.17 -5.08
C ASP A 96 -12.82 -0.64 -5.11
N GLU A 97 -13.02 0.07 -4.01
CA GLU A 97 -12.74 1.51 -3.88
C GLU A 97 -11.26 1.81 -4.17
N ALA A 98 -10.34 1.05 -3.56
CA ALA A 98 -8.91 1.22 -3.78
C ALA A 98 -8.50 0.95 -5.24
N VAL A 99 -9.04 -0.10 -5.84
CA VAL A 99 -8.76 -0.50 -7.22
C VAL A 99 -9.32 0.54 -8.21
N GLU A 100 -10.52 1.06 -7.98
CA GLU A 100 -11.10 2.14 -8.78
C GLU A 100 -10.31 3.45 -8.62
N PHE A 101 -9.89 3.78 -7.41
CA PHE A 101 -9.02 4.94 -7.18
C PHE A 101 -7.74 4.82 -8.02
N ILE A 102 -7.06 3.66 -7.98
CA ILE A 102 -5.85 3.44 -8.79
C ILE A 102 -6.14 3.71 -10.26
N GLN A 103 -7.18 3.07 -10.82
CA GLN A 103 -7.50 3.21 -12.24
C GLN A 103 -7.83 4.65 -12.64
N ASN A 104 -8.60 5.35 -11.83
CA ASN A 104 -8.96 6.74 -12.08
C ASN A 104 -7.75 7.67 -12.06
N ARG A 105 -6.78 7.42 -11.17
CA ARG A 105 -5.53 8.20 -11.15
C ARG A 105 -4.66 7.90 -12.37
N LEU A 106 -4.49 6.62 -12.71
CA LEU A 106 -3.68 6.23 -13.86
C LEU A 106 -4.23 6.74 -15.19
N LYS A 107 -5.56 6.80 -15.36
CA LYS A 107 -6.20 7.45 -16.53
C LYS A 107 -5.84 8.94 -16.68
N ASN A 108 -5.57 9.60 -15.55
CA ASN A 108 -5.15 11.00 -15.51
C ASN A 108 -3.63 11.19 -15.55
N ASN A 109 -2.85 10.13 -15.86
CA ASN A 109 -1.40 10.12 -15.79
C ASN A 109 -0.84 10.50 -14.41
N GLU A 110 -1.52 10.11 -13.35
CA GLU A 110 -1.11 10.30 -11.96
C GLU A 110 -0.67 8.96 -11.36
N PRO A 111 0.64 8.63 -11.36
CA PRO A 111 1.14 7.38 -10.80
C PRO A 111 0.77 7.21 -9.33
N VAL A 112 0.41 5.99 -8.95
CA VAL A 112 -0.11 5.64 -7.63
C VAL A 112 0.90 4.80 -6.85
N MET A 113 1.03 5.09 -5.56
CA MET A 113 1.71 4.24 -4.60
C MET A 113 0.70 3.72 -3.57
N VAL A 114 0.69 2.40 -3.37
CA VAL A 114 -0.05 1.73 -2.29
C VAL A 114 0.93 1.37 -1.18
N HIS A 115 0.61 1.69 0.07
CA HIS A 115 1.44 1.28 1.18
C HIS A 115 0.62 0.74 2.37
N CYS A 116 1.27 -0.12 3.13
CA CYS A 116 0.85 -0.52 4.47
C CYS A 116 2.04 -0.37 5.43
N ALA A 117 2.07 -1.05 6.56
CA ALA A 117 3.21 -0.95 7.48
C ALA A 117 4.53 -1.40 6.83
N ALA A 118 4.61 -2.64 6.35
CA ALA A 118 5.80 -3.21 5.72
C ALA A 118 5.83 -3.08 4.19
N GLY A 119 4.69 -2.79 3.55
CA GLY A 119 4.56 -2.73 2.10
C GLY A 119 4.50 -4.09 1.41
N ILE A 120 4.06 -5.11 2.12
CA ILE A 120 4.13 -6.51 1.65
C ILE A 120 2.73 -7.13 1.62
N GLY A 121 2.08 -7.36 2.78
CA GLY A 121 0.81 -8.10 2.87
C GLY A 121 -0.36 -7.33 2.26
N ARG A 122 -0.95 -6.40 3.00
CA ARG A 122 -2.10 -5.56 2.58
C ARG A 122 -1.85 -4.83 1.27
N THR A 123 -0.66 -4.29 1.09
CA THR A 123 -0.22 -3.67 -0.17
C THR A 123 -0.30 -4.66 -1.33
N GLY A 124 0.25 -5.86 -1.17
CA GLY A 124 0.21 -6.90 -2.21
C GLY A 124 -1.20 -7.33 -2.57
N THR A 125 -2.13 -7.34 -1.61
CA THR A 125 -3.54 -7.67 -1.84
C THR A 125 -4.19 -6.69 -2.82
N ILE A 126 -4.10 -5.39 -2.59
CA ILE A 126 -4.66 -4.38 -3.49
C ILE A 126 -3.99 -4.42 -4.87
N LEU A 127 -2.67 -4.58 -4.91
CA LEU A 127 -1.93 -4.68 -6.17
C LEU A 127 -2.39 -5.89 -7.01
N ALA A 128 -2.63 -7.05 -6.38
CA ALA A 128 -3.16 -8.23 -7.06
C ALA A 128 -4.60 -8.01 -7.56
N CYS A 129 -5.48 -7.41 -6.74
CA CYS A 129 -6.85 -7.11 -7.12
C CYS A 129 -6.91 -6.12 -8.31
N TYR A 130 -6.01 -5.13 -8.36
CA TYR A 130 -5.88 -4.26 -9.52
C TYR A 130 -5.53 -5.05 -10.81
N LEU A 131 -4.57 -5.96 -10.74
CA LEU A 131 -4.20 -6.80 -11.88
C LEU A 131 -5.36 -7.69 -12.36
N ILE A 132 -6.16 -8.22 -11.44
CA ILE A 132 -7.35 -8.99 -11.77
C ILE A 132 -8.35 -8.14 -12.56
N LYS A 133 -8.72 -6.97 -12.03
CA LYS A 133 -9.78 -6.14 -12.61
C LYS A 133 -9.37 -5.50 -13.94
N TYR A 134 -8.15 -4.99 -14.04
CA TYR A 134 -7.74 -4.17 -15.18
C TYR A 134 -6.76 -4.84 -16.13
N GLU A 135 -5.93 -5.77 -15.65
CA GLU A 135 -5.06 -6.60 -16.50
C GLU A 135 -5.70 -7.95 -16.87
N LYS A 136 -6.93 -8.23 -16.35
CA LYS A 136 -7.71 -9.45 -16.64
C LYS A 136 -6.98 -10.75 -16.26
N LEU A 137 -6.13 -10.70 -15.25
CA LEU A 137 -5.45 -11.89 -14.76
C LEU A 137 -6.36 -12.74 -13.88
N SER A 138 -6.11 -14.06 -13.85
CA SER A 138 -6.70 -14.92 -12.83
C SER A 138 -6.16 -14.55 -11.44
N ALA A 139 -6.85 -14.92 -10.36
CA ALA A 139 -6.37 -14.71 -9.00
C ALA A 139 -4.97 -15.30 -8.79
N ARG A 140 -4.75 -16.53 -9.30
CA ARG A 140 -3.46 -17.21 -9.21
C ARG A 140 -2.35 -16.45 -9.93
N ASP A 141 -2.59 -16.01 -11.16
CA ASP A 141 -1.58 -15.32 -11.98
C ASP A 141 -1.26 -13.94 -11.41
N ALA A 142 -2.28 -13.23 -10.89
CA ALA A 142 -2.10 -11.96 -10.21
C ALA A 142 -1.22 -12.10 -8.95
N ILE A 143 -1.49 -13.09 -8.10
CA ILE A 143 -0.66 -13.39 -6.91
C ILE A 143 0.77 -13.72 -7.33
N GLN A 144 0.96 -14.58 -8.33
CA GLN A 144 2.28 -14.95 -8.81
C GLN A 144 3.05 -13.75 -9.38
N LYS A 145 2.39 -12.90 -10.17
CA LYS A 145 3.01 -11.68 -10.72
C LYS A 145 3.43 -10.72 -9.62
N VAL A 146 2.56 -10.46 -8.64
CA VAL A 146 2.93 -9.60 -7.50
C VAL A 146 4.10 -10.19 -6.71
N ARG A 147 4.11 -11.49 -6.42
CA ARG A 147 5.20 -12.15 -5.69
C ARG A 147 6.52 -12.17 -6.47
N LYS A 148 6.47 -12.26 -7.79
CA LYS A 148 7.66 -12.19 -8.66
C LYS A 148 8.31 -10.81 -8.62
N GLU A 149 7.51 -9.74 -8.79
CA GLU A 149 8.02 -8.36 -8.81
C GLU A 149 8.30 -7.82 -7.40
N ARG A 150 7.61 -8.35 -6.39
CA ARG A 150 7.66 -7.92 -5.00
C ARG A 150 7.71 -9.15 -4.07
N PRO A 151 8.90 -9.77 -3.92
CA PRO A 151 9.05 -10.99 -3.11
C PRO A 151 8.53 -10.82 -1.68
N GLY A 152 7.88 -11.87 -1.14
CA GLY A 152 7.27 -11.89 0.19
C GLY A 152 5.89 -11.24 0.28
N SER A 153 5.34 -10.73 -0.83
CA SER A 153 4.00 -10.12 -0.85
C SER A 153 2.89 -11.15 -0.61
N ILE A 154 1.75 -10.64 -0.08
CA ILE A 154 0.55 -11.45 0.24
C ILE A 154 0.90 -12.50 1.30
N GLN A 155 0.90 -12.06 2.57
CA GLN A 155 1.54 -12.77 3.68
C GLN A 155 0.62 -13.70 4.45
N SER A 156 -0.70 -13.54 4.32
CA SER A 156 -1.68 -14.33 5.08
C SER A 156 -2.67 -15.04 4.17
N GLU A 157 -3.24 -16.13 4.69
CA GLU A 157 -4.30 -16.87 4.01
C GLU A 157 -5.53 -15.99 3.78
N SER A 158 -5.88 -15.13 4.75
CA SER A 158 -7.00 -14.19 4.60
C SER A 158 -6.83 -13.25 3.41
N GLN A 159 -5.59 -12.83 3.12
CA GLN A 159 -5.28 -12.00 1.97
C GLN A 159 -5.42 -12.78 0.65
N GLU A 160 -4.97 -14.03 0.59
CA GLU A 160 -5.17 -14.88 -0.60
C GLU A 160 -6.65 -15.18 -0.84
N ILE A 161 -7.41 -15.48 0.23
CA ILE A 161 -8.86 -15.70 0.14
C ILE A 161 -9.57 -14.44 -0.39
N ALA A 162 -9.25 -13.26 0.13
CA ALA A 162 -9.84 -12.00 -0.33
C ALA A 162 -9.59 -11.74 -1.82
N ILE A 163 -8.39 -12.01 -2.31
CA ILE A 163 -8.04 -11.91 -3.73
C ILE A 163 -8.88 -12.90 -4.56
N GLY A 164 -9.01 -14.14 -4.09
CA GLY A 164 -9.84 -15.15 -4.74
C GLY A 164 -11.32 -14.80 -4.79
N LEU A 165 -11.85 -14.24 -3.69
CA LEU A 165 -13.23 -13.75 -3.62
C LEU A 165 -13.46 -12.56 -4.54
N TYR A 166 -12.51 -11.62 -4.61
CA TYR A 166 -12.59 -10.49 -5.52
C TYR A 166 -12.62 -10.93 -7.00
N TYR A 167 -11.81 -11.92 -7.36
CA TYR A 167 -11.85 -12.51 -8.70
C TYR A 167 -13.24 -13.07 -9.03
N LYS A 168 -13.86 -13.82 -8.09
CA LYS A 168 -15.20 -14.37 -8.25
C LYS A 168 -16.29 -13.28 -8.30
N PHE A 169 -16.10 -12.20 -7.57
CA PHE A 169 -17.05 -11.07 -7.57
C PHE A 169 -17.11 -10.35 -8.93
N LEU A 170 -16.02 -10.36 -9.68
CA LEU A 170 -15.92 -9.70 -10.99
C LEU A 170 -16.38 -10.58 -12.17
N ASN A 171 -16.53 -11.90 -11.99
CA ASN A 171 -16.86 -12.89 -13.02
C ASN A 171 -18.12 -13.68 -12.66
#